data_5235e9e8df580eb8c05aee236428f663
#
_entry.id   5235e9e8df580eb8c05aee236428f663
#
_cell.length_a   1.000
_cell.length_b   1.000
_cell.length_c   1.000
_cell.angle_alpha   90.00
_cell.angle_beta   90.00
_cell.angle_gamma   90.00
#
_symmetry.space_group_name_H-M   'P 1'
#
loop_
_entity.id
_entity.type
_entity.pdbx_description
1 polymer ?
#
loop_
_entity_poly.entity_id
_entity_poly.type
_entity_poly.pdbx_seq_one_letter_code
_entity_poly.pdbx_strand_id
1 'polypeptide(L)'
;MIDIKSSITKFFKKKLFNSIRKHKEVFPKILSIEFTSACNAKCIMCPQPEMDRKKENMSFEILDKIISDCKKKPLKKINLFWMGDSTVDKKMIEKIRIIRKELPKVKLYLSTNAQLLGEKRSRILLDEDLLDVINFDIDGLTKSTFEGIRVKLDFDVVTTNVKYFLKYKKSLNKKYPQTRVTIIDMKPTKDEVEKFVEYWKNFADKVDVNHYNTWGGTQDELNYDDSHEKIKHQDKLKESQNGKFDFACTHPWEEMVIGADGRVGLCCLDHELNEQVGDIKKLSLQEIWQGDVINEYRAKQLRLDYESIGSCKNCNAHTYQKDKLWARLQKS
;
A
#
# COMPACT_ATOMS: atom_id res chain seq x y z
N MET A 1 23.25 21.05 -29.99
CA MET A 1 21.91 20.49 -30.20
C MET A 1 21.24 20.43 -28.85
N ILE A 2 20.21 21.26 -28.65
CA ILE A 2 19.42 21.26 -27.39
C ILE A 2 18.66 19.92 -27.38
N ASP A 3 18.86 19.13 -26.36
CA ASP A 3 18.20 17.82 -26.22
C ASP A 3 16.68 18.05 -26.06
N ILE A 4 15.99 17.99 -27.19
CA ILE A 4 14.53 18.18 -27.30
C ILE A 4 13.80 17.16 -26.42
N LYS A 5 14.33 15.91 -26.28
CA LYS A 5 13.76 14.90 -25.36
C LYS A 5 13.78 15.37 -23.90
N SER A 6 14.85 15.98 -23.44
CA SER A 6 14.99 16.54 -22.09
C SER A 6 13.98 17.66 -21.83
N SER A 7 13.79 18.55 -22.78
CA SER A 7 12.84 19.67 -22.67
C SER A 7 11.38 19.21 -22.67
N ILE A 8 11.00 18.28 -23.53
CA ILE A 8 9.66 17.68 -23.56
C ILE A 8 9.38 16.95 -22.25
N THR A 9 10.33 16.19 -21.75
CA THR A 9 10.21 15.47 -20.47
C THR A 9 10.02 16.44 -19.31
N LYS A 10 10.75 17.55 -19.26
CA LYS A 10 10.59 18.59 -18.22
C LYS A 10 9.20 19.25 -18.28
N PHE A 11 8.70 19.53 -19.48
CA PHE A 11 7.37 20.12 -19.65
C PHE A 11 6.24 19.22 -19.17
N PHE A 12 6.26 17.94 -19.53
CA PHE A 12 5.26 16.96 -19.08
C PHE A 12 5.35 16.69 -17.58
N LYS A 13 6.55 16.61 -17.02
CA LYS A 13 6.79 16.52 -15.57
C LYS A 13 6.14 17.72 -14.85
N LYS A 14 6.35 18.92 -15.32
CA LYS A 14 5.77 20.16 -14.75
C LYS A 14 4.23 20.15 -14.84
N LYS A 15 3.66 19.70 -15.96
CA LYS A 15 2.20 19.63 -16.15
C LYS A 15 1.55 18.59 -15.22
N LEU A 16 2.15 17.40 -15.10
CA LEU A 16 1.68 16.36 -14.20
C LEU A 16 1.82 16.80 -12.74
N PHE A 17 2.95 17.40 -12.39
CA PHE A 17 3.21 17.93 -11.06
C PHE A 17 2.19 19.01 -10.67
N ASN A 18 1.88 19.91 -11.59
CA ASN A 18 0.84 20.94 -11.38
C ASN A 18 -0.56 20.30 -11.22
N SER A 19 -0.85 19.21 -11.94
CA SER A 19 -2.10 18.46 -11.76
C SER A 19 -2.19 17.80 -10.39
N ILE A 20 -1.10 17.20 -9.92
CA ILE A 20 -1.02 16.60 -8.57
C ILE A 20 -1.11 17.70 -7.52
N ARG A 21 -0.43 18.83 -7.71
CA ARG A 21 -0.43 19.99 -6.80
C ARG A 21 -1.82 20.61 -6.66
N LYS A 22 -2.61 20.69 -7.73
CA LYS A 22 -4.00 21.16 -7.66
C LYS A 22 -4.89 20.32 -6.74
N HIS A 23 -4.62 19.01 -6.63
CA HIS A 23 -5.32 18.12 -5.71
C HIS A 23 -4.92 18.30 -4.24
N LYS A 24 -3.73 18.81 -3.97
CA LYS A 24 -3.22 19.13 -2.64
C LYS A 24 -4.13 20.12 -1.89
N GLU A 25 -4.71 21.05 -2.61
CA GLU A 25 -5.43 22.18 -2.01
C GLU A 25 -6.79 21.78 -1.42
N VAL A 26 -7.26 20.57 -1.74
CA VAL A 26 -8.60 20.15 -1.33
C VAL A 26 -8.56 19.08 -0.23
N PHE A 27 -8.10 17.86 -0.54
CA PHE A 27 -8.13 16.71 0.38
C PHE A 27 -7.34 15.52 -0.24
N PRO A 28 -6.83 14.55 0.55
CA PRO A 28 -6.20 13.36 -0.01
C PRO A 28 -7.18 12.54 -0.87
N LYS A 29 -6.67 11.94 -1.93
CA LYS A 29 -7.46 11.02 -2.78
C LYS A 29 -7.61 9.65 -2.15
N ILE A 30 -6.63 9.26 -1.35
CA ILE A 30 -6.50 7.93 -0.75
C ILE A 30 -6.24 8.10 0.74
N LEU A 31 -6.94 7.33 1.55
CA LEU A 31 -6.57 7.10 2.95
C LEU A 31 -6.15 5.64 3.11
N SER A 32 -5.03 5.41 3.80
CA SER A 32 -4.67 4.11 4.35
C SER A 32 -4.95 4.13 5.84
N ILE A 33 -5.90 3.31 6.28
CA ILE A 33 -6.38 3.25 7.66
C ILE A 33 -5.96 1.92 8.27
N GLU A 34 -5.14 1.98 9.30
CA GLU A 34 -4.68 0.82 10.04
C GLU A 34 -5.73 0.39 11.08
N PHE A 35 -6.58 -0.58 10.76
CA PHE A 35 -7.56 -1.10 11.74
C PHE A 35 -6.88 -1.74 12.95
N THR A 36 -5.70 -2.31 12.74
CA THR A 36 -4.84 -2.86 13.77
C THR A 36 -3.39 -2.79 13.34
N SER A 37 -2.49 -2.50 14.25
CA SER A 37 -1.04 -2.63 14.05
C SER A 37 -0.52 -4.04 14.36
N ALA A 38 -1.40 -4.95 14.84
CA ALA A 38 -1.05 -6.34 15.08
C ALA A 38 -1.20 -7.18 13.80
N CYS A 39 -0.31 -8.16 13.63
CA CYS A 39 -0.37 -9.16 12.57
C CYS A 39 -0.21 -10.55 13.16
N ASN A 40 -0.86 -11.55 12.56
CA ASN A 40 -0.72 -12.96 12.92
C ASN A 40 0.47 -13.66 12.23
N ALA A 41 1.17 -12.95 11.33
CA ALA A 41 2.35 -13.41 10.60
C ALA A 41 3.64 -12.74 11.09
N LYS A 42 4.79 -13.32 10.72
CA LYS A 42 6.13 -12.74 10.82
C LYS A 42 6.84 -12.88 9.48
N CYS A 43 6.32 -12.19 8.45
CA CYS A 43 6.88 -12.30 7.11
C CYS A 43 8.31 -11.74 7.06
N ILE A 44 9.22 -12.48 6.42
CA ILE A 44 10.66 -12.12 6.37
C ILE A 44 10.93 -10.77 5.70
N MET A 45 10.03 -10.30 4.81
CA MET A 45 10.16 -9.02 4.10
C MET A 45 9.42 -7.86 4.80
N CYS A 46 8.81 -8.07 5.94
CA CYS A 46 7.96 -7.07 6.58
C CYS A 46 8.58 -6.59 7.89
N PRO A 47 8.71 -5.28 8.13
CA PRO A 47 9.26 -4.75 9.37
C PRO A 47 8.29 -4.84 10.55
N GLN A 48 7.01 -5.19 10.33
CA GLN A 48 5.97 -5.20 11.37
C GLN A 48 6.32 -6.03 12.63
N PRO A 49 6.99 -7.20 12.53
CA PRO A 49 7.36 -7.96 13.72
C PRO A 49 8.28 -7.22 14.68
N GLU A 50 9.14 -6.35 14.15
CA GLU A 50 10.20 -5.62 14.85
C GLU A 50 9.84 -4.17 15.17
N MET A 51 8.61 -3.75 14.81
CA MET A 51 8.14 -2.39 15.12
C MET A 51 8.10 -2.13 16.62
N ASP A 52 8.62 -0.98 17.04
CA ASP A 52 8.56 -0.47 18.40
C ASP A 52 7.17 0.10 18.76
N ARG A 53 6.39 0.51 17.74
CA ARG A 53 5.03 0.99 17.95
C ARG A 53 4.18 -0.05 18.67
N LYS A 54 3.39 0.42 19.65
CA LYS A 54 2.42 -0.43 20.35
C LYS A 54 1.49 -1.12 19.38
N LYS A 55 1.31 -2.45 19.56
CA LYS A 55 0.36 -3.25 18.78
C LYS A 55 -1.03 -3.11 19.38
N GLU A 56 -1.90 -2.41 18.67
CA GLU A 56 -3.26 -2.11 19.12
C GLU A 56 -4.26 -2.03 17.98
N ASN A 57 -5.54 -2.04 18.35
CA ASN A 57 -6.64 -1.88 17.40
C ASN A 57 -7.14 -0.43 17.44
N MET A 58 -7.47 0.11 16.26
CA MET A 58 -8.13 1.40 16.16
C MET A 58 -9.47 1.39 16.89
N SER A 59 -9.70 2.39 17.73
CA SER A 59 -10.98 2.57 18.41
C SER A 59 -12.07 3.05 17.46
N PHE A 60 -13.34 2.84 17.84
CA PHE A 60 -14.47 3.39 17.06
C PHE A 60 -14.50 4.92 17.11
N GLU A 61 -14.07 5.53 18.20
CA GLU A 61 -13.96 6.98 18.33
C GLU A 61 -13.02 7.58 17.27
N ILE A 62 -11.84 6.97 17.08
CA ILE A 62 -10.89 7.36 16.04
C ILE A 62 -11.53 7.17 14.65
N LEU A 63 -12.17 6.03 14.42
CA LEU A 63 -12.81 5.73 13.14
C LEU A 63 -13.95 6.71 12.81
N ASP A 64 -14.80 7.02 13.78
CA ASP A 64 -15.92 7.95 13.61
C ASP A 64 -15.42 9.36 13.28
N LYS A 65 -14.32 9.79 13.88
CA LYS A 65 -13.69 11.06 13.55
C LYS A 65 -13.15 11.06 12.11
N ILE A 66 -12.45 10.00 11.69
CA ILE A 66 -11.99 9.84 10.30
C ILE A 66 -13.18 9.93 9.32
N ILE A 67 -14.24 9.18 9.59
CA ILE A 67 -15.44 9.15 8.74
C ILE A 67 -16.09 10.53 8.67
N SER A 68 -16.23 11.21 9.80
CA SER A 68 -16.81 12.56 9.88
C SER A 68 -16.01 13.54 9.02
N ASP A 69 -14.69 13.52 9.11
CA ASP A 69 -13.80 14.37 8.33
C ASP A 69 -13.86 14.07 6.81
N CYS A 70 -14.21 12.84 6.44
CA CYS A 70 -14.32 12.42 5.03
C CYS A 70 -15.65 12.78 4.37
N LYS A 71 -16.69 13.08 5.15
CA LYS A 71 -18.02 13.42 4.60
C LYS A 71 -17.93 14.63 3.66
N LYS A 72 -18.53 14.49 2.47
CA LYS A 72 -18.55 15.53 1.41
C LYS A 72 -17.14 15.92 0.89
N LYS A 73 -16.10 15.12 1.16
CA LYS A 73 -14.75 15.34 0.61
C LYS A 73 -14.54 14.51 -0.67
N PRO A 74 -13.62 14.92 -1.56
CA PRO A 74 -13.35 14.22 -2.82
C PRO A 74 -12.48 12.96 -2.64
N LEU A 75 -12.67 12.24 -1.55
CA LEU A 75 -12.00 10.98 -1.27
C LEU A 75 -12.44 9.90 -2.26
N LYS A 76 -11.50 9.20 -2.85
CA LYS A 76 -11.77 8.18 -3.87
C LYS A 76 -11.66 6.76 -3.33
N LYS A 77 -10.73 6.53 -2.41
CA LYS A 77 -10.40 5.18 -1.94
C LYS A 77 -9.95 5.19 -0.49
N ILE A 78 -10.34 4.15 0.24
CA ILE A 78 -9.79 3.80 1.55
C ILE A 78 -9.14 2.42 1.42
N ASN A 79 -7.85 2.35 1.75
CA ASN A 79 -7.15 1.11 2.02
C ASN A 79 -7.41 0.75 3.49
N LEU A 80 -7.96 -0.44 3.72
CA LEU A 80 -8.34 -0.94 5.05
C LEU A 80 -7.21 -1.81 5.63
N PHE A 81 -5.98 -1.40 5.43
CA PHE A 81 -4.76 -2.09 5.87
C PHE A 81 -3.57 -1.14 5.87
N TRP A 82 -2.58 -1.47 6.69
CA TRP A 82 -1.25 -0.89 6.62
C TRP A 82 -0.22 -1.87 7.15
N MET A 83 0.27 -1.77 8.40
CA MET A 83 1.31 -2.65 8.94
C MET A 83 0.76 -3.96 9.51
N GLY A 84 -0.40 -3.91 10.16
CA GLY A 84 -1.08 -5.11 10.64
C GLY A 84 -1.98 -5.76 9.59
N ASP A 85 -2.43 -6.98 9.87
CA ASP A 85 -3.49 -7.62 9.09
C ASP A 85 -4.86 -7.32 9.72
N SER A 86 -5.73 -6.65 8.99
CA SER A 86 -7.04 -6.20 9.49
C SER A 86 -7.93 -7.35 9.96
N THR A 87 -7.70 -8.59 9.49
CA THR A 87 -8.46 -9.76 9.95
C THR A 87 -8.14 -10.17 11.39
N VAL A 88 -7.05 -9.66 11.98
CA VAL A 88 -6.72 -9.83 13.41
C VAL A 88 -7.70 -9.06 14.29
N ASP A 89 -8.19 -7.93 13.81
CA ASP A 89 -9.21 -7.18 14.54
C ASP A 89 -10.57 -7.89 14.48
N LYS A 90 -11.05 -8.34 15.65
CA LYS A 90 -12.37 -8.99 15.77
C LYS A 90 -13.52 -8.08 15.35
N LYS A 91 -13.32 -6.77 15.36
CA LYS A 91 -14.30 -5.73 14.99
C LYS A 91 -14.17 -5.26 13.53
N MET A 92 -13.30 -5.87 12.73
CA MET A 92 -13.06 -5.49 11.33
C MET A 92 -14.36 -5.36 10.52
N ILE A 93 -15.22 -6.37 10.55
CA ILE A 93 -16.48 -6.36 9.78
C ILE A 93 -17.39 -5.21 10.21
N GLU A 94 -17.52 -4.98 11.50
CA GLU A 94 -18.34 -3.89 12.04
C GLU A 94 -17.81 -2.52 11.57
N LYS A 95 -16.51 -2.32 11.62
CA LYS A 95 -15.86 -1.11 11.10
C LYS A 95 -16.09 -0.91 9.61
N ILE A 96 -15.96 -1.97 8.81
CA ILE A 96 -16.21 -1.89 7.36
C ILE A 96 -17.66 -1.52 7.07
N ARG A 97 -18.63 -2.13 7.78
CA ARG A 97 -20.07 -1.78 7.64
C ARG A 97 -20.33 -0.30 7.91
N ILE A 98 -19.73 0.25 8.98
CA ILE A 98 -19.85 1.68 9.31
C ILE A 98 -19.30 2.54 8.18
N ILE A 99 -18.09 2.26 7.69
CA ILE A 99 -17.49 3.00 6.58
C ILE A 99 -18.37 2.89 5.32
N ARG A 100 -18.81 1.70 4.95
CA ARG A 100 -19.64 1.48 3.76
C ARG A 100 -20.95 2.25 3.84
N LYS A 101 -21.60 2.26 5.01
CA LYS A 101 -22.83 3.00 5.25
C LYS A 101 -22.65 4.52 5.13
N GLU A 102 -21.61 5.05 5.78
CA GLU A 102 -21.40 6.50 5.90
C GLU A 102 -20.71 7.11 4.66
N LEU A 103 -19.92 6.29 3.92
CA LEU A 103 -19.16 6.70 2.75
C LEU A 103 -19.43 5.77 1.55
N PRO A 104 -20.69 5.64 1.08
CA PRO A 104 -21.09 4.59 0.12
C PRO A 104 -20.40 4.69 -1.26
N LYS A 105 -19.90 5.87 -1.64
CA LYS A 105 -19.25 6.11 -2.94
C LYS A 105 -17.74 5.91 -2.92
N VAL A 106 -17.15 5.75 -1.73
CA VAL A 106 -15.71 5.57 -1.59
C VAL A 106 -15.35 4.10 -1.82
N LYS A 107 -14.35 3.83 -2.65
CA LYS A 107 -13.87 2.47 -2.89
C LYS A 107 -13.14 1.93 -1.67
N LEU A 108 -13.55 0.77 -1.18
CA LEU A 108 -12.94 0.07 -0.06
C LEU A 108 -12.05 -1.06 -0.57
N TYR A 109 -10.80 -1.01 -0.17
CA TYR A 109 -9.79 -1.98 -0.57
C TYR A 109 -9.20 -2.65 0.68
N LEU A 110 -9.32 -3.96 0.78
CA LEU A 110 -8.70 -4.80 1.80
C LEU A 110 -7.55 -5.59 1.20
N SER A 111 -6.36 -5.57 1.82
CA SER A 111 -5.28 -6.53 1.59
C SER A 111 -5.10 -7.37 2.84
N THR A 112 -4.95 -8.68 2.69
CA THR A 112 -4.86 -9.62 3.81
C THR A 112 -4.04 -10.85 3.45
N ASN A 113 -3.39 -11.43 4.45
CA ASN A 113 -2.75 -12.75 4.34
C ASN A 113 -3.75 -13.92 4.33
N ALA A 114 -5.03 -13.63 4.48
CA ALA A 114 -6.17 -14.55 4.43
C ALA A 114 -6.21 -15.68 5.48
N GLN A 115 -5.22 -15.82 6.36
CA GLN A 115 -5.19 -16.89 7.38
C GLN A 115 -6.44 -16.88 8.27
N LEU A 116 -6.90 -15.71 8.68
CA LEU A 116 -8.05 -15.52 9.55
C LEU A 116 -9.33 -15.14 8.81
N LEU A 117 -9.34 -15.19 7.48
CA LEU A 117 -10.51 -14.79 6.69
C LEU A 117 -11.68 -15.76 6.88
N GLY A 118 -11.43 -17.06 6.72
CA GLY A 118 -12.40 -18.14 6.94
C GLY A 118 -13.73 -18.00 6.18
N GLU A 119 -14.55 -19.05 6.19
CA GLU A 119 -15.83 -19.08 5.50
C GLU A 119 -16.81 -17.99 5.97
N LYS A 120 -16.99 -17.86 7.29
CA LYS A 120 -17.96 -16.92 7.87
C LYS A 120 -17.70 -15.48 7.47
N ARG A 121 -16.43 -15.03 7.56
CA ARG A 121 -16.06 -13.67 7.16
C ARG A 121 -16.17 -13.47 5.65
N SER A 122 -15.77 -14.48 4.87
CA SER A 122 -15.88 -14.46 3.41
C SER A 122 -17.33 -14.25 2.96
N ARG A 123 -18.27 -14.99 3.56
CA ARG A 123 -19.70 -14.84 3.28
C ARG A 123 -20.18 -13.42 3.61
N ILE A 124 -19.92 -12.92 4.81
CA ILE A 124 -20.34 -11.59 5.21
C ILE A 124 -19.81 -10.50 4.25
N LEU A 125 -18.52 -10.56 3.91
CA LEU A 125 -17.92 -9.58 3.00
C LEU A 125 -18.57 -9.59 1.62
N LEU A 126 -18.95 -10.78 1.13
CA LEU A 126 -19.57 -10.95 -0.18
C LEU A 126 -21.07 -10.70 -0.15
N ASP A 127 -21.81 -11.24 0.81
CA ASP A 127 -23.27 -11.14 0.86
C ASP A 127 -23.73 -9.69 1.06
N GLU A 128 -22.99 -8.91 1.85
CA GLU A 128 -23.29 -7.51 2.17
C GLU A 128 -22.58 -6.48 1.26
N ASP A 129 -21.88 -6.91 0.20
CA ASP A 129 -21.17 -6.04 -0.75
C ASP A 129 -20.23 -5.02 -0.06
N LEU A 130 -19.49 -5.47 0.95
CA LEU A 130 -18.72 -4.58 1.81
C LEU A 130 -17.45 -4.01 1.17
N LEU A 131 -16.89 -4.69 0.16
CA LEU A 131 -15.62 -4.32 -0.46
C LEU A 131 -15.75 -4.09 -1.97
N ASP A 132 -14.92 -3.19 -2.51
CA ASP A 132 -14.75 -3.04 -3.96
C ASP A 132 -13.57 -3.84 -4.49
N VAL A 133 -12.54 -4.03 -3.66
CA VAL A 133 -11.35 -4.81 -3.99
C VAL A 133 -10.91 -5.60 -2.77
N ILE A 134 -10.52 -6.84 -2.97
CA ILE A 134 -9.79 -7.64 -1.98
C ILE A 134 -8.52 -8.20 -2.62
N ASN A 135 -7.41 -8.08 -1.92
CA ASN A 135 -6.13 -8.64 -2.31
C ASN A 135 -5.70 -9.71 -1.30
N PHE A 136 -5.26 -10.83 -1.82
CA PHE A 136 -4.71 -11.94 -1.07
C PHE A 136 -3.19 -11.98 -1.28
N ASP A 137 -2.45 -11.70 -0.20
CA ASP A 137 -0.99 -11.66 -0.21
C ASP A 137 -0.44 -13.08 0.06
N ILE A 138 -0.06 -13.82 -0.98
CA ILE A 138 0.33 -15.23 -0.87
C ILE A 138 1.86 -15.40 -0.88
N ASP A 139 2.58 -14.84 -1.85
CA ASP A 139 4.06 -14.87 -1.94
C ASP A 139 4.70 -16.27 -1.97
N GLY A 140 4.00 -17.25 -2.52
CA GLY A 140 4.55 -18.59 -2.72
C GLY A 140 3.55 -19.55 -3.37
N LEU A 141 4.01 -20.39 -4.25
CA LEU A 141 3.19 -21.40 -4.91
C LEU A 141 3.26 -22.75 -4.19
N THR A 142 4.39 -23.03 -3.56
CA THR A 142 4.60 -24.25 -2.76
C THR A 142 4.50 -23.95 -1.27
N LYS A 143 4.14 -24.99 -0.49
CA LYS A 143 4.08 -24.87 0.98
C LYS A 143 5.42 -24.42 1.56
N SER A 144 6.52 -25.00 1.08
CA SER A 144 7.87 -24.66 1.54
C SER A 144 8.22 -23.19 1.30
N THR A 145 7.97 -22.68 0.11
CA THR A 145 8.25 -21.26 -0.22
C THR A 145 7.33 -20.33 0.57
N PHE A 146 6.02 -20.63 0.60
CA PHE A 146 5.05 -19.80 1.32
C PHE A 146 5.38 -19.70 2.82
N GLU A 147 5.52 -20.84 3.51
CA GLU A 147 5.74 -20.86 4.97
C GLU A 147 7.14 -20.35 5.34
N GLY A 148 8.13 -20.51 4.46
CA GLY A 148 9.45 -19.91 4.62
C GLY A 148 9.44 -18.37 4.53
N ILE A 149 8.54 -17.79 3.74
CA ILE A 149 8.40 -16.35 3.57
C ILE A 149 7.41 -15.77 4.59
N ARG A 150 6.22 -16.37 4.68
CA ARG A 150 5.13 -15.90 5.52
C ARG A 150 5.08 -16.67 6.84
N VAL A 151 6.17 -16.57 7.59
CA VAL A 151 6.39 -17.28 8.85
C VAL A 151 5.19 -17.13 9.79
N LYS A 152 4.80 -18.23 10.44
CA LYS A 152 3.60 -18.42 11.28
C LYS A 152 2.28 -18.55 10.52
N LEU A 153 2.25 -18.49 9.19
CA LEU A 153 1.05 -18.84 8.44
C LEU A 153 1.10 -20.28 7.97
N ASP A 154 -0.07 -20.87 7.79
CA ASP A 154 -0.28 -22.22 7.26
C ASP A 154 -0.75 -22.11 5.81
N PHE A 155 0.01 -22.71 4.89
CA PHE A 155 -0.26 -22.67 3.45
C PHE A 155 -1.61 -23.28 3.09
N ASP A 156 -1.95 -24.42 3.71
CA ASP A 156 -3.17 -25.13 3.40
C ASP A 156 -4.41 -24.36 3.87
N VAL A 157 -4.34 -23.74 5.05
CA VAL A 157 -5.40 -22.87 5.58
C VAL A 157 -5.58 -21.65 4.69
N VAL A 158 -4.50 -20.94 4.35
CA VAL A 158 -4.56 -19.73 3.52
C VAL A 158 -5.12 -20.04 2.14
N THR A 159 -4.59 -21.04 1.46
CA THR A 159 -5.04 -21.40 0.11
C THR A 159 -6.48 -21.92 0.11
N THR A 160 -6.92 -22.63 1.15
CA THR A 160 -8.31 -23.05 1.33
C THR A 160 -9.23 -21.83 1.49
N ASN A 161 -8.89 -20.89 2.35
CA ASN A 161 -9.67 -19.67 2.57
C ASN A 161 -9.78 -18.83 1.30
N VAL A 162 -8.69 -18.64 0.58
CA VAL A 162 -8.68 -17.88 -0.69
C VAL A 162 -9.54 -18.58 -1.75
N LYS A 163 -9.35 -19.88 -1.95
CA LYS A 163 -10.14 -20.67 -2.91
C LYS A 163 -11.63 -20.67 -2.56
N TYR A 164 -11.95 -20.76 -1.26
CA TYR A 164 -13.33 -20.64 -0.79
C TYR A 164 -13.94 -19.29 -1.16
N PHE A 165 -13.26 -18.19 -0.86
CA PHE A 165 -13.73 -16.83 -1.20
C PHE A 165 -13.99 -16.69 -2.70
N LEU A 166 -13.04 -17.11 -3.53
CA LEU A 166 -13.14 -17.02 -4.98
C LEU A 166 -14.30 -17.86 -5.54
N LYS A 167 -14.43 -19.11 -5.05
CA LYS A 167 -15.52 -20.01 -5.44
C LYS A 167 -16.89 -19.46 -5.01
N TYR A 168 -16.99 -18.95 -3.78
CA TYR A 168 -18.25 -18.40 -3.27
C TYR A 168 -18.65 -17.11 -4.01
N LYS A 169 -17.71 -16.20 -4.28
CA LYS A 169 -17.95 -15.04 -5.17
C LYS A 169 -18.52 -15.49 -6.52
N LYS A 170 -17.91 -16.50 -7.14
CA LYS A 170 -18.35 -17.04 -8.43
C LYS A 170 -19.74 -17.63 -8.36
N SER A 171 -20.09 -18.37 -7.30
CA SER A 171 -21.42 -18.95 -7.12
C SER A 171 -22.53 -17.89 -6.95
N LEU A 172 -22.18 -16.71 -6.41
CA LEU A 172 -23.08 -15.56 -6.31
C LEU A 172 -23.15 -14.73 -7.60
N ASN A 173 -22.39 -15.09 -8.63
CA ASN A 173 -22.25 -14.33 -9.89
C ASN A 173 -21.92 -12.84 -9.67
N LYS A 174 -21.13 -12.52 -8.64
CA LYS A 174 -20.79 -11.15 -8.28
C LYS A 174 -19.58 -10.64 -9.06
N LYS A 175 -19.70 -9.43 -9.61
CA LYS A 175 -18.58 -8.71 -10.25
C LYS A 175 -17.62 -8.15 -9.21
N TYR A 176 -18.11 -7.69 -8.07
CA TYR A 176 -17.32 -7.14 -6.96
C TYR A 176 -17.42 -8.02 -5.73
N PRO A 177 -16.39 -7.94 -4.83
CA PRO A 177 -15.16 -7.18 -4.99
C PRO A 177 -14.29 -7.72 -6.12
N GLN A 178 -13.52 -6.84 -6.80
CA GLN A 178 -12.44 -7.31 -7.66
C GLN A 178 -11.44 -8.07 -6.80
N THR A 179 -11.19 -9.32 -7.15
CA THR A 179 -10.26 -10.20 -6.43
C THR A 179 -8.87 -10.14 -7.04
N ARG A 180 -7.88 -9.99 -6.19
CA ARG A 180 -6.47 -9.94 -6.59
C ARG A 180 -5.69 -10.97 -5.78
N VAL A 181 -4.68 -11.56 -6.39
CA VAL A 181 -3.69 -12.42 -5.72
C VAL A 181 -2.31 -11.88 -6.02
N THR A 182 -1.50 -11.74 -4.99
CA THR A 182 -0.20 -11.05 -5.11
C THR A 182 0.95 -11.97 -4.73
N ILE A 183 2.03 -11.88 -5.51
CA ILE A 183 3.36 -12.38 -5.19
C ILE A 183 4.35 -11.21 -5.28
N ILE A 184 5.30 -11.16 -4.34
CA ILE A 184 6.43 -10.24 -4.42
C ILE A 184 7.56 -10.95 -5.17
N ASP A 185 8.08 -10.29 -6.19
CA ASP A 185 9.28 -10.73 -6.91
C ASP A 185 10.50 -10.41 -6.06
N MET A 186 11.05 -11.44 -5.43
CA MET A 186 12.22 -11.38 -4.53
C MET A 186 12.99 -12.71 -4.56
N LYS A 187 14.19 -12.73 -3.99
CA LYS A 187 15.07 -13.90 -4.04
C LYS A 187 14.39 -15.25 -3.75
N PRO A 188 13.57 -15.40 -2.67
CA PRO A 188 12.90 -16.67 -2.38
C PRO A 188 11.80 -17.08 -3.37
N THR A 189 11.21 -16.14 -4.09
CA THR A 189 10.09 -16.40 -5.02
C THR A 189 10.52 -16.50 -6.48
N LYS A 190 11.79 -16.24 -6.79
CA LYS A 190 12.35 -16.11 -8.14
C LYS A 190 11.86 -17.18 -9.12
N ASP A 191 11.95 -18.44 -8.73
CA ASP A 191 11.65 -19.59 -9.59
C ASP A 191 10.15 -19.94 -9.62
N GLU A 192 9.33 -19.25 -8.83
CA GLU A 192 7.90 -19.51 -8.72
C GLU A 192 7.01 -18.44 -9.38
N VAL A 193 7.53 -17.23 -9.65
CA VAL A 193 6.72 -16.08 -10.11
C VAL A 193 5.88 -16.41 -11.35
N GLU A 194 6.49 -16.96 -12.39
CA GLU A 194 5.77 -17.28 -13.64
C GLU A 194 4.70 -18.35 -13.42
N LYS A 195 5.05 -19.43 -12.70
CA LYS A 195 4.14 -20.53 -12.35
C LYS A 195 2.99 -20.05 -11.45
N PHE A 196 3.29 -19.13 -10.53
CA PHE A 196 2.30 -18.51 -9.66
C PHE A 196 1.26 -17.72 -10.45
N VAL A 197 1.70 -16.89 -11.39
CA VAL A 197 0.82 -16.13 -12.28
C VAL A 197 -0.04 -17.08 -13.11
N GLU A 198 0.58 -18.09 -13.73
CA GLU A 198 -0.13 -19.09 -14.55
C GLU A 198 -1.19 -19.86 -13.77
N TYR A 199 -0.91 -20.20 -12.52
CA TYR A 199 -1.86 -20.90 -11.66
C TYR A 199 -3.04 -20.02 -11.24
N TRP A 200 -2.75 -18.85 -10.65
CA TRP A 200 -3.77 -18.01 -10.02
C TRP A 200 -4.63 -17.22 -11.01
N LYS A 201 -4.18 -16.98 -12.25
CA LYS A 201 -4.99 -16.31 -13.29
C LYS A 201 -6.28 -17.06 -13.62
N ASN A 202 -6.36 -18.36 -13.31
CA ASN A 202 -7.55 -19.18 -13.53
C ASN A 202 -8.62 -19.00 -12.43
N PHE A 203 -8.30 -18.35 -11.33
CA PHE A 203 -9.16 -18.24 -10.16
C PHE A 203 -9.51 -16.81 -9.80
N ALA A 204 -8.55 -15.89 -9.82
CA ALA A 204 -8.71 -14.50 -9.42
C ALA A 204 -8.95 -13.59 -10.63
N ASP A 205 -9.62 -12.45 -10.40
CA ASP A 205 -9.83 -11.44 -11.47
C ASP A 205 -8.49 -10.82 -11.91
N LYS A 206 -7.48 -10.79 -11.03
CA LYS A 206 -6.16 -10.27 -11.33
C LYS A 206 -5.08 -10.97 -10.51
N VAL A 207 -3.92 -11.19 -11.12
CA VAL A 207 -2.69 -11.58 -10.42
C VAL A 207 -1.69 -10.44 -10.56
N ASP A 208 -1.12 -10.00 -9.45
CA ASP A 208 -0.13 -8.94 -9.41
C ASP A 208 1.23 -9.49 -8.97
N VAL A 209 2.26 -9.15 -9.73
CA VAL A 209 3.65 -9.33 -9.33
C VAL A 209 4.16 -7.99 -8.84
N ASN A 210 4.41 -7.90 -7.54
CA ASN A 210 4.91 -6.68 -6.92
C ASN A 210 6.44 -6.73 -6.83
N HIS A 211 7.06 -5.58 -7.02
CA HIS A 211 8.49 -5.44 -6.74
C HIS A 211 8.74 -5.46 -5.23
N TYR A 212 9.88 -6.01 -4.87
CA TYR A 212 10.35 -5.98 -3.48
C TYR A 212 10.59 -4.54 -3.01
N ASN A 213 10.14 -4.24 -1.79
CA ASN A 213 10.33 -2.94 -1.17
C ASN A 213 11.24 -3.05 0.04
N THR A 214 12.29 -2.23 0.10
CA THR A 214 13.29 -2.24 1.17
C THR A 214 12.85 -1.53 2.44
N TRP A 215 11.63 -0.99 2.50
CA TRP A 215 11.13 -0.22 3.66
C TRP A 215 12.08 0.89 4.11
N GLY A 216 12.54 1.68 3.15
CA GLY A 216 13.50 2.75 3.41
C GLY A 216 14.92 2.24 3.67
N GLY A 217 15.24 1.01 3.26
CA GLY A 217 16.56 0.38 3.44
C GLY A 217 16.70 -0.44 4.72
N THR A 218 15.62 -0.64 5.49
CA THR A 218 15.66 -1.47 6.70
C THR A 218 15.58 -2.98 6.41
N GLN A 219 15.18 -3.38 5.19
CA GLN A 219 15.01 -4.76 4.75
C GLN A 219 15.70 -4.98 3.40
N ASP A 220 17.02 -5.01 3.37
CA ASP A 220 17.78 -5.07 2.10
C ASP A 220 18.21 -6.49 1.69
N GLU A 221 18.21 -7.45 2.61
CA GLU A 221 18.78 -8.78 2.44
C GLU A 221 18.05 -9.68 1.43
N LEU A 222 16.80 -9.39 1.13
CA LEU A 222 15.96 -10.21 0.24
C LEU A 222 15.99 -9.74 -1.21
N ASN A 223 16.73 -8.69 -1.52
CA ASN A 223 16.99 -8.28 -2.88
C ASN A 223 17.80 -9.37 -3.62
N TYR A 224 17.54 -9.51 -4.92
CA TYR A 224 18.31 -10.41 -5.77
C TYR A 224 19.80 -10.16 -5.64
N ASP A 225 20.56 -11.23 -5.36
CA ASP A 225 22.01 -11.19 -5.24
C ASP A 225 22.73 -11.36 -6.58
N ASP A 226 21.99 -11.39 -7.68
CA ASP A 226 22.55 -11.61 -8.99
C ASP A 226 23.09 -10.34 -9.63
N SER A 227 24.35 -10.41 -10.03
CA SER A 227 25.15 -9.38 -10.65
C SER A 227 24.48 -8.66 -11.83
N HIS A 228 23.51 -9.28 -12.52
CA HIS A 228 22.80 -8.69 -13.66
C HIS A 228 21.59 -7.83 -13.29
N GLU A 229 20.84 -8.16 -12.24
CA GLU A 229 19.70 -7.34 -11.82
C GLU A 229 20.04 -6.38 -10.68
N LYS A 230 21.01 -6.76 -9.81
CA LYS A 230 21.68 -5.79 -8.91
C LYS A 230 22.34 -4.67 -9.69
N ILE A 231 22.99 -4.98 -10.81
CA ILE A 231 23.56 -3.96 -11.69
C ILE A 231 22.46 -3.08 -12.26
N LYS A 232 21.35 -3.63 -12.77
CA LYS A 232 20.21 -2.82 -13.26
C LYS A 232 19.51 -2.06 -12.14
N HIS A 233 19.42 -2.62 -10.95
CA HIS A 233 18.75 -1.97 -9.81
C HIS A 233 19.72 -1.07 -9.04
N GLN A 234 20.99 -1.45 -8.83
CA GLN A 234 22.04 -0.60 -8.28
C GLN A 234 22.52 0.44 -9.28
N ASP A 235 22.51 0.18 -10.59
CA ASP A 235 22.75 1.22 -11.59
C ASP A 235 21.58 2.17 -11.68
N LYS A 236 20.33 1.70 -11.55
CA LYS A 236 19.15 2.57 -11.37
C LYS A 236 19.16 3.28 -10.01
N LEU A 237 19.63 2.65 -8.94
CA LEU A 237 19.86 3.30 -7.63
C LEU A 237 21.11 4.19 -7.66
N LYS A 238 22.20 3.79 -8.31
CA LYS A 238 23.40 4.63 -8.53
C LYS A 238 23.16 5.72 -9.56
N GLU A 239 22.39 5.47 -10.61
CA GLU A 239 21.83 6.52 -11.48
C GLU A 239 20.85 7.41 -10.73
N SER A 240 20.11 6.90 -9.75
CA SER A 240 19.28 7.71 -8.86
C SER A 240 20.09 8.37 -7.74
N GLN A 241 21.17 7.78 -7.25
CA GLN A 241 22.06 8.36 -6.24
C GLN A 241 23.15 9.28 -6.86
N ASN A 242 23.64 8.98 -8.06
CA ASN A 242 24.57 9.85 -8.80
C ASN A 242 23.87 10.79 -9.79
N GLY A 243 22.68 10.45 -10.20
CA GLY A 243 21.87 11.20 -11.14
C GLY A 243 20.59 11.69 -10.53
N LYS A 244 20.62 12.30 -9.34
CA LYS A 244 19.53 13.11 -8.78
C LYS A 244 18.15 12.56 -9.11
N PHE A 245 17.38 12.13 -8.14
CA PHE A 245 15.94 11.97 -8.34
C PHE A 245 15.42 13.16 -9.12
N ASP A 246 14.99 12.93 -10.34
CA ASP A 246 14.59 14.02 -11.22
C ASP A 246 13.10 14.38 -11.08
N PHE A 247 12.42 13.83 -10.08
CA PHE A 247 11.02 14.12 -9.77
C PHE A 247 10.72 13.88 -8.28
N ALA A 248 9.75 14.59 -7.74
CA ALA A 248 9.28 14.41 -6.39
C ALA A 248 8.39 13.16 -6.25
N CYS A 249 8.48 12.48 -5.12
CA CYS A 249 7.58 11.38 -4.79
C CYS A 249 6.13 11.86 -4.70
N THR A 250 5.17 11.13 -5.27
CA THR A 250 3.76 11.57 -5.33
C THR A 250 2.98 11.27 -4.06
N HIS A 251 3.46 10.40 -3.18
CA HIS A 251 2.75 10.01 -1.95
C HIS A 251 2.25 11.18 -1.12
N PRO A 252 3.07 12.20 -0.78
CA PRO A 252 2.63 13.31 0.06
C PRO A 252 1.50 14.18 -0.54
N TRP A 253 1.15 13.95 -1.80
CA TRP A 253 0.07 14.67 -2.50
C TRP A 253 -1.13 13.81 -2.89
N GLU A 254 -1.06 12.50 -2.68
CA GLU A 254 -2.12 11.57 -3.08
C GLU A 254 -2.72 10.79 -1.91
N GLU A 255 -1.91 10.42 -0.94
CA GLU A 255 -2.27 9.48 0.12
C GLU A 255 -1.92 10.02 1.51
N MET A 256 -2.80 9.73 2.47
CA MET A 256 -2.56 9.94 3.90
C MET A 256 -2.65 8.60 4.61
N VAL A 257 -1.73 8.33 5.51
CA VAL A 257 -1.66 7.09 6.29
C VAL A 257 -2.01 7.38 7.74
N ILE A 258 -2.94 6.62 8.30
CA ILE A 258 -3.45 6.82 9.66
C ILE A 258 -3.23 5.54 10.45
N GLY A 259 -2.40 5.62 11.47
CA GLY A 259 -2.12 4.52 12.40
C GLY A 259 -3.33 4.18 13.29
N ALA A 260 -3.31 2.98 13.87
CA ALA A 260 -4.36 2.51 14.77
C ALA A 260 -4.56 3.44 15.99
N ASP A 261 -3.52 4.14 16.39
CA ASP A 261 -3.49 5.11 17.49
C ASP A 261 -3.95 6.52 17.10
N GLY A 262 -4.25 6.77 15.82
CA GLY A 262 -4.69 8.06 15.30
C GLY A 262 -3.56 8.99 14.86
N ARG A 263 -2.28 8.62 15.01
CA ARG A 263 -1.17 9.36 14.41
C ARG A 263 -1.22 9.26 12.89
N VAL A 264 -0.81 10.33 12.22
CA VAL A 264 -0.79 10.42 10.77
C VAL A 264 0.64 10.52 10.28
N GLY A 265 1.04 9.57 9.42
CA GLY A 265 2.38 9.52 8.82
C GLY A 265 2.44 10.15 7.44
N LEU A 266 3.65 10.51 7.05
CA LEU A 266 3.97 11.08 5.73
C LEU A 266 3.74 10.08 4.60
N CYS A 267 4.08 8.80 4.83
CA CYS A 267 4.14 7.77 3.81
C CYS A 267 3.81 6.39 4.39
N CYS A 268 3.26 5.49 3.56
CA CYS A 268 3.00 4.10 3.95
C CYS A 268 4.26 3.26 4.23
N LEU A 269 5.45 3.75 3.85
CA LEU A 269 6.73 3.09 4.13
C LEU A 269 7.38 3.54 5.44
N ASP A 270 6.85 4.58 6.07
CA ASP A 270 7.27 5.04 7.40
C ASP A 270 6.55 4.25 8.49
N HIS A 271 6.93 2.96 8.62
CA HIS A 271 6.23 2.00 9.48
C HIS A 271 6.23 2.36 10.97
N GLU A 272 7.20 3.15 11.45
CA GLU A 272 7.29 3.63 12.83
C GLU A 272 6.57 4.98 13.06
N LEU A 273 6.11 5.65 12.00
CA LEU A 273 5.60 7.03 12.05
C LEU A 273 6.65 8.03 12.55
N ASN A 274 7.90 7.87 12.11
CA ASN A 274 8.99 8.79 12.44
C ASN A 274 8.77 10.16 11.79
N GLU A 275 8.20 10.20 10.58
CA GLU A 275 7.74 11.40 9.90
C GLU A 275 6.25 11.64 10.17
N GLN A 276 5.90 11.80 11.44
CA GLN A 276 4.53 12.11 11.84
C GLN A 276 4.14 13.52 11.35
N VAL A 277 3.05 13.61 10.58
CA VAL A 277 2.54 14.88 10.05
C VAL A 277 1.34 15.42 10.83
N GLY A 278 0.78 14.64 11.74
CA GLY A 278 -0.33 15.06 12.59
C GLY A 278 -0.87 13.95 13.49
N ASP A 279 -1.95 14.29 14.20
CA ASP A 279 -2.71 13.38 15.07
C ASP A 279 -4.19 13.74 14.95
N ILE A 280 -5.01 12.81 14.46
CA ILE A 280 -6.44 13.06 14.25
C ILE A 280 -7.22 13.27 15.55
N LYS A 281 -6.68 12.89 16.70
CA LYS A 281 -7.28 13.21 18.00
C LYS A 281 -7.22 14.70 18.33
N LYS A 282 -6.32 15.44 17.67
CA LYS A 282 -6.07 16.87 17.90
C LYS A 282 -6.54 17.75 16.76
N LEU A 283 -6.40 17.28 15.51
CA LEU A 283 -6.66 18.04 14.29
C LEU A 283 -7.58 17.23 13.36
N SER A 284 -8.32 17.91 12.52
CA SER A 284 -9.05 17.27 11.42
C SER A 284 -8.08 16.78 10.32
N LEU A 285 -8.52 15.82 9.51
CA LEU A 285 -7.72 15.35 8.36
C LEU A 285 -7.40 16.48 7.38
N GLN A 286 -8.28 17.47 7.25
CA GLN A 286 -8.04 18.62 6.37
C GLN A 286 -6.98 19.55 6.94
N GLU A 287 -6.99 19.85 8.24
CA GLU A 287 -5.96 20.67 8.89
C GLU A 287 -4.60 20.00 8.78
N ILE A 288 -4.51 18.67 9.00
CA ILE A 288 -3.26 17.92 8.81
C ILE A 288 -2.80 17.98 7.35
N TRP A 289 -3.72 17.74 6.39
CA TRP A 289 -3.39 17.72 4.96
C TRP A 289 -2.90 19.04 4.41
N GLN A 290 -3.38 20.15 4.97
CA GLN A 290 -3.02 21.51 4.57
C GLN A 290 -2.00 22.16 5.51
N GLY A 291 -1.68 21.50 6.63
CA GLY A 291 -0.83 22.01 7.70
C GLY A 291 0.64 22.21 7.29
N ASP A 292 1.35 22.95 8.13
CA ASP A 292 2.74 23.36 7.84
C ASP A 292 3.70 22.16 7.84
N VAL A 293 3.48 21.17 8.72
CA VAL A 293 4.36 19.99 8.84
C VAL A 293 4.41 19.21 7.53
N ILE A 294 3.26 18.81 6.97
CA ILE A 294 3.24 18.06 5.69
C ILE A 294 3.73 18.95 4.53
N ASN A 295 3.47 20.27 4.61
CA ASN A 295 3.94 21.20 3.57
C ASN A 295 5.46 21.38 3.60
N GLU A 296 6.11 21.30 4.74
CA GLU A 296 7.57 21.28 4.83
C GLU A 296 8.14 20.02 4.14
N TYR A 297 7.59 18.83 4.41
CA TYR A 297 7.99 17.60 3.71
C TYR A 297 7.74 17.69 2.20
N ARG A 298 6.61 18.24 1.78
CA ARG A 298 6.34 18.50 0.35
C ARG A 298 7.36 19.45 -0.26
N ALA A 299 7.77 20.48 0.46
CA ALA A 299 8.80 21.40 0.00
C ALA A 299 10.17 20.73 -0.13
N LYS A 300 10.55 19.87 0.82
CA LYS A 300 11.76 19.03 0.74
C LYS A 300 11.71 18.10 -0.49
N GLN A 301 10.60 17.42 -0.70
CA GLN A 301 10.39 16.58 -1.89
C GLN A 301 10.52 17.37 -3.20
N LEU A 302 9.99 18.59 -3.26
CA LEU A 302 10.08 19.45 -4.43
C LEU A 302 11.52 19.92 -4.74
N ARG A 303 12.34 20.05 -3.71
CA ARG A 303 13.78 20.37 -3.86
C ARG A 303 14.62 19.14 -4.08
N LEU A 304 13.99 17.91 -4.08
CA LEU A 304 14.67 16.62 -4.17
C LEU A 304 15.63 16.37 -2.98
N ASP A 305 15.30 16.96 -1.84
CA ASP A 305 16.03 16.81 -0.58
C ASP A 305 15.51 15.59 0.18
N TYR A 306 15.86 14.40 -0.29
CA TYR A 306 15.46 13.13 0.33
C TYR A 306 16.33 12.75 1.52
N GLU A 307 17.59 13.24 1.55
CA GLU A 307 18.54 12.98 2.61
C GLU A 307 18.06 13.52 3.97
N SER A 308 17.31 14.62 3.95
CA SER A 308 16.76 15.23 5.15
C SER A 308 15.45 14.59 5.65
N ILE A 309 14.98 13.52 5.01
CA ILE A 309 13.75 12.79 5.37
C ILE A 309 14.14 11.33 5.61
N GLY A 310 14.14 10.90 6.88
CA GLY A 310 14.66 9.59 7.29
C GLY A 310 14.08 8.42 6.49
N SER A 311 12.76 8.35 6.34
CA SER A 311 12.06 7.30 5.58
C SER A 311 12.28 7.38 4.05
N CYS A 312 12.77 8.52 3.53
CA CYS A 312 13.04 8.69 2.10
C CYS A 312 14.49 8.43 1.71
N LYS A 313 15.44 8.59 2.64
CA LYS A 313 16.89 8.53 2.39
C LYS A 313 17.32 7.29 1.63
N ASN A 314 16.85 6.11 2.05
CA ASN A 314 17.20 4.82 1.45
C ASN A 314 16.00 4.15 0.78
N CYS A 315 14.96 4.92 0.43
CA CYS A 315 13.74 4.39 -0.15
C CYS A 315 13.94 3.98 -1.62
N ASN A 316 13.63 2.73 -1.96
CA ASN A 316 13.66 2.24 -3.35
C ASN A 316 12.34 2.45 -4.13
N ALA A 317 11.27 2.91 -3.48
CA ALA A 317 9.98 3.11 -4.13
C ALA A 317 10.00 4.18 -5.26
N HIS A 318 10.96 5.08 -5.25
CA HIS A 318 11.15 6.08 -6.30
C HIS A 318 11.34 5.45 -7.68
N THR A 319 12.07 4.33 -7.77
CA THR A 319 12.32 3.65 -9.04
C THR A 319 11.05 3.14 -9.69
N TYR A 320 10.09 2.64 -8.89
CA TYR A 320 8.81 2.11 -9.37
C TYR A 320 7.77 3.20 -9.65
N GLN A 321 7.84 4.31 -8.94
CA GLN A 321 6.95 5.46 -9.19
C GLN A 321 7.28 6.13 -10.52
N LYS A 322 8.53 6.16 -10.93
CA LYS A 322 8.95 6.68 -12.22
C LYS A 322 8.22 5.95 -13.36
N ASP A 323 8.17 4.64 -13.32
CA ASP A 323 7.54 3.82 -14.36
C ASP A 323 6.02 3.98 -14.37
N LYS A 324 5.38 4.07 -13.20
CA LYS A 324 3.94 4.36 -13.07
C LYS A 324 3.60 5.76 -13.59
N LEU A 325 4.46 6.73 -13.36
CA LEU A 325 4.31 8.11 -13.83
C LEU A 325 4.40 8.16 -15.36
N TRP A 326 5.38 7.48 -15.96
CA TRP A 326 5.54 7.35 -17.41
C TRP A 326 4.34 6.67 -18.06
N ALA A 327 3.85 5.57 -17.48
CA ALA A 327 2.67 4.87 -17.99
C ALA A 327 1.40 5.74 -17.94
N ARG A 328 1.28 6.65 -16.98
CA ARG A 328 0.16 7.61 -16.91
C ARG A 328 0.29 8.72 -17.96
N LEU A 329 1.53 9.17 -18.24
CA LEU A 329 1.80 10.22 -19.23
C LEU A 329 1.58 9.74 -20.68
N GLN A 330 1.78 8.44 -20.93
CA GLN A 330 1.53 7.85 -22.25
C GLN A 330 0.03 7.63 -22.56
N LYS A 331 -0.82 7.65 -21.52
CA LYS A 331 -2.29 7.46 -21.63
C LYS A 331 -3.07 8.78 -21.60
N SER A 332 -2.40 9.91 -21.39
CA SER A 332 -2.96 11.27 -21.38
C SER A 332 -2.57 12.05 -22.64
#